data_0078f2041c96b395a0ac86648edf7bfb
#
_entry.id   0078f2041c96b395a0ac86648edf7bfb
#
_cell.length_a   1.000
_cell.length_b   1.000
_cell.length_c   1.000
_cell.angle_alpha   90.00
_cell.angle_beta   90.00
_cell.angle_gamma   90.00
#
_symmetry.space_group_name_H-M   'P 1'
#
loop_
_entity.id
_entity.type
_entity.pdbx_description
1 polymer ?
#
loop_
_entity_poly.entity_id
_entity_poly.type
_entity_poly.pdbx_seq_one_letter_code
_entity_poly.pdbx_strand_id
1 'polypeptide(L)'
;NFKFSAAQESFEIGLYSGIRDITLKSDFDYYPLPNHKLKFGGLLTYHKFVPNVVTGRQDSVVFTPNNEGSKYAMEAALYLQDDWEIGEKIKINYGLRWSSFTQVGPYTKYIRDINGNKLDSTVYSGMKAVKSYGGLEPRITIRYALDDESSLKAAVTRNYQYIHLVTNAGTTLPTDLWVPSTYIVRPQLSWLYSAGYFRNFKDNGYETSVEVYYKDMRNQVEYKEGYTPSLADPEEEFVFGRGWSY
;
A
#
# COMPACT_ATOMS: atom_id res chain seq x y z
N ASN A 1 -14.15 -4.85 1.70
CA ASN A 1 -15.06 -4.95 2.85
C ASN A 1 -15.08 -6.39 3.30
N PHE A 2 -14.83 -6.60 4.57
CA PHE A 2 -14.92 -7.90 5.22
C PHE A 2 -16.05 -7.87 6.25
N LYS A 3 -16.87 -8.91 6.27
CA LYS A 3 -17.92 -9.10 7.27
C LYS A 3 -17.88 -10.56 7.71
N PHE A 4 -17.72 -10.79 9.00
CA PHE A 4 -17.79 -12.11 9.62
C PHE A 4 -18.86 -12.07 10.70
N SER A 5 -19.67 -13.12 10.81
CA SER A 5 -20.60 -13.30 11.91
C SER A 5 -20.56 -14.74 12.38
N ALA A 6 -20.53 -14.95 13.68
CA ALA A 6 -20.70 -16.23 14.32
C ALA A 6 -21.83 -16.13 15.34
N ALA A 7 -22.74 -17.09 15.31
CA ALA A 7 -23.87 -17.15 16.23
C ALA A 7 -23.92 -18.54 16.90
N GLN A 8 -24.15 -18.54 18.20
CA GLN A 8 -24.40 -19.75 18.98
C GLN A 8 -25.54 -19.47 19.97
N GLU A 9 -26.66 -20.15 19.78
CA GLU A 9 -27.89 -19.98 20.59
C GLU A 9 -28.31 -18.51 20.74
N SER A 10 -28.06 -17.90 21.91
CA SER A 10 -28.43 -16.54 22.24
C SER A 10 -27.29 -15.52 22.06
N PHE A 11 -26.12 -15.95 21.57
CA PHE A 11 -24.94 -15.10 21.43
C PHE A 11 -24.52 -14.98 19.96
N GLU A 12 -24.37 -13.76 19.48
CA GLU A 12 -23.89 -13.43 18.12
C GLU A 12 -22.74 -12.43 18.20
N ILE A 13 -21.65 -12.71 17.49
CA ILE A 13 -20.56 -11.75 17.27
C ILE A 13 -20.51 -11.43 15.78
N GLY A 14 -20.49 -10.13 15.46
CA GLY A 14 -20.24 -9.61 14.13
C GLY A 14 -18.93 -8.82 14.09
N LEU A 15 -18.11 -9.07 13.08
CA LEU A 15 -16.92 -8.27 12.77
C LEU A 15 -17.10 -7.62 11.39
N TYR A 16 -16.82 -6.35 11.30
CA TYR A 16 -16.86 -5.63 10.03
C TYR A 16 -15.62 -4.74 9.89
N SER A 17 -14.90 -4.87 8.77
CA SER A 17 -13.82 -3.98 8.37
C SER A 17 -13.95 -3.63 6.89
N GLY A 18 -13.60 -2.42 6.52
CA GLY A 18 -13.71 -2.02 5.12
C GLY A 18 -12.97 -0.74 4.78
N ILE A 19 -12.67 -0.62 3.48
CA ILE A 19 -12.16 0.59 2.87
C ILE A 19 -13.17 1.04 1.82
N ARG A 20 -13.45 2.34 1.79
CA ARG A 20 -14.25 2.99 0.75
C ARG A 20 -13.42 4.09 0.11
N ASP A 21 -13.23 3.97 -1.20
CA ASP A 21 -12.44 4.90 -1.99
C ASP A 21 -13.30 5.61 -3.02
N ILE A 22 -13.00 6.91 -3.20
CA ILE A 22 -13.52 7.72 -4.30
C ILE A 22 -12.31 8.26 -5.04
N THR A 23 -12.15 7.86 -6.31
CA THR A 23 -10.97 8.20 -7.11
C THR A 23 -11.36 8.99 -8.35
N LEU A 24 -10.67 10.10 -8.56
CA LEU A 24 -10.60 10.80 -9.83
C LEU A 24 -9.24 10.51 -10.47
N LYS A 25 -9.25 10.01 -11.70
CA LYS A 25 -8.06 9.65 -12.45
C LYS A 25 -8.13 10.21 -13.86
N SER A 26 -7.00 10.71 -14.37
CA SER A 26 -6.85 11.15 -15.76
C SER A 26 -5.52 10.68 -16.30
N ASP A 27 -5.56 10.03 -17.46
CA ASP A 27 -4.40 9.47 -18.16
C ASP A 27 -4.37 9.97 -19.59
N PHE A 28 -3.19 10.30 -20.09
CA PHE A 28 -2.95 10.76 -21.44
C PHE A 28 -1.80 9.97 -22.07
N ASP A 29 -2.01 9.56 -23.31
CA ASP A 29 -0.97 9.01 -24.19
C ASP A 29 -0.63 10.06 -25.24
N TYR A 30 0.66 10.35 -25.47
CA TYR A 30 1.15 11.28 -26.46
C TYR A 30 2.32 10.67 -27.23
N TYR A 31 2.28 10.78 -28.54
CA TYR A 31 3.24 10.17 -29.46
C TYR A 31 3.99 11.29 -30.21
N PRO A 32 5.02 11.90 -29.61
CA PRO A 32 5.76 13.01 -30.23
C PRO A 32 6.56 12.56 -31.46
N LEU A 33 7.08 11.33 -31.43
CA LEU A 33 7.88 10.69 -32.45
C LEU A 33 7.51 9.22 -32.57
N PRO A 34 7.79 8.55 -33.71
CA PRO A 34 7.44 7.13 -33.90
C PRO A 34 8.06 6.18 -32.88
N ASN A 35 9.21 6.55 -32.31
CA ASN A 35 9.97 5.76 -31.35
C ASN A 35 9.79 6.21 -29.88
N HIS A 36 8.87 7.14 -29.61
CA HIS A 36 8.55 7.62 -28.27
C HIS A 36 7.06 7.53 -27.98
N LYS A 37 6.73 6.92 -26.85
CA LYS A 37 5.36 6.90 -26.33
C LYS A 37 5.35 7.47 -24.92
N LEU A 38 4.97 8.72 -24.82
CA LEU A 38 4.82 9.41 -23.55
C LEU A 38 3.47 9.08 -22.92
N LYS A 39 3.50 8.72 -21.64
CA LYS A 39 2.31 8.59 -20.80
C LYS A 39 2.43 9.52 -19.61
N PHE A 40 1.41 10.30 -19.35
CA PHE A 40 1.37 11.16 -18.17
C PHE A 40 -0.06 11.24 -17.64
N GLY A 41 -0.16 11.54 -16.37
CA GLY A 41 -1.47 11.61 -15.74
C GLY A 41 -1.40 11.90 -14.27
N GLY A 42 -2.56 11.83 -13.64
CA GLY A 42 -2.70 12.06 -12.23
C GLY A 42 -3.89 11.31 -11.65
N LEU A 43 -3.83 11.09 -10.36
CA LEU A 43 -4.93 10.55 -9.59
C LEU A 43 -5.07 11.32 -8.28
N LEU A 44 -6.32 11.39 -7.82
CA LEU A 44 -6.69 11.90 -6.51
C LEU A 44 -7.71 10.94 -5.92
N THR A 45 -7.39 10.37 -4.76
CA THR A 45 -8.26 9.41 -4.07
C THR A 45 -8.57 9.91 -2.67
N TYR A 46 -9.85 9.90 -2.33
CA TYR A 46 -10.31 10.06 -0.96
C TYR A 46 -10.63 8.69 -0.38
N HIS A 47 -9.99 8.37 0.74
CA HIS A 47 -10.11 7.11 1.45
C HIS A 47 -10.92 7.28 2.73
N LYS A 48 -11.82 6.35 2.99
CA LYS A 48 -12.46 6.13 4.28
C LYS A 48 -12.16 4.71 4.75
N PHE A 49 -11.42 4.59 5.83
CA PHE A 49 -11.12 3.33 6.49
C PHE A 49 -12.11 3.13 7.64
N VAL A 50 -12.80 2.02 7.63
CA VAL A 50 -13.63 1.56 8.73
C VAL A 50 -12.84 0.45 9.42
N PRO A 51 -12.27 0.71 10.61
CA PRO A 51 -11.53 -0.31 11.36
C PRO A 51 -12.50 -1.43 11.80
N ASN A 52 -11.97 -2.48 12.40
CA ASN A 52 -12.77 -3.59 12.90
C ASN A 52 -13.86 -3.10 13.85
N VAL A 53 -15.09 -3.10 13.37
CA VAL A 53 -16.26 -2.85 14.18
C VAL A 53 -16.73 -4.19 14.72
N VAL A 54 -16.62 -4.36 16.05
CA VAL A 54 -17.12 -5.55 16.75
C VAL A 54 -18.54 -5.25 17.21
N THR A 55 -19.48 -6.10 16.84
CA THR A 55 -20.85 -6.06 17.39
C THR A 55 -21.09 -7.36 18.12
N GLY A 56 -21.55 -7.27 19.36
CA GLY A 56 -21.98 -8.43 20.14
C GLY A 56 -23.48 -8.33 20.38
N ARG A 57 -24.19 -9.44 20.27
CA ARG A 57 -25.59 -9.55 20.68
C ARG A 57 -25.74 -10.74 21.62
N GLN A 58 -26.37 -10.51 22.74
CA GLN A 58 -26.79 -11.56 23.65
C GLN A 58 -28.27 -11.37 23.92
N ASP A 59 -29.10 -12.33 23.50
CA ASP A 59 -30.56 -12.24 23.53
C ASP A 59 -31.08 -10.95 22.85
N SER A 60 -31.68 -10.05 23.63
CA SER A 60 -32.21 -8.76 23.14
C SER A 60 -31.22 -7.59 23.34
N VAL A 61 -30.06 -7.82 23.93
CA VAL A 61 -29.08 -6.78 24.25
C VAL A 61 -28.01 -6.75 23.17
N VAL A 62 -27.87 -5.59 22.50
CA VAL A 62 -26.79 -5.34 21.53
C VAL A 62 -25.68 -4.58 22.20
N PHE A 63 -24.49 -5.16 22.21
CA PHE A 63 -23.26 -4.50 22.67
C PHE A 63 -22.52 -3.97 21.45
N THR A 64 -22.31 -2.66 21.42
CA THR A 64 -21.39 -2.05 20.45
C THR A 64 -20.19 -1.54 21.25
N PRO A 65 -19.13 -2.34 21.36
CA PRO A 65 -17.89 -1.87 21.99
C PRO A 65 -17.41 -0.61 21.25
N ASN A 66 -16.73 0.28 21.95
CA ASN A 66 -16.25 1.56 21.44
C ASN A 66 -15.79 1.44 19.98
N ASN A 67 -16.57 2.00 19.07
CA ASN A 67 -16.19 2.15 17.69
C ASN A 67 -15.00 3.12 17.65
N GLU A 68 -13.81 2.62 17.39
CA GLU A 68 -12.75 3.48 16.88
C GLU A 68 -13.30 4.19 15.64
N GLY A 69 -13.27 5.51 15.65
CA GLY A 69 -13.83 6.30 14.57
C GLY A 69 -13.19 5.96 13.22
N SER A 70 -13.94 6.05 12.15
CA SER A 70 -13.39 5.92 10.80
C SER A 70 -12.18 6.83 10.61
N LYS A 71 -11.12 6.33 9.93
CA LYS A 71 -9.94 7.12 9.57
C LYS A 71 -10.08 7.57 8.12
N TYR A 72 -9.58 8.76 7.83
CA TYR A 72 -9.72 9.38 6.52
C TYR A 72 -8.36 9.79 5.98
N ALA A 73 -8.20 9.68 4.66
CA ALA A 73 -6.99 10.12 4.00
C ALA A 73 -7.25 10.62 2.58
N MET A 74 -6.34 11.47 2.10
CA MET A 74 -6.25 11.91 0.72
C MET A 74 -4.96 11.38 0.12
N GLU A 75 -5.05 10.65 -0.99
CA GLU A 75 -3.89 10.25 -1.80
C GLU A 75 -3.91 11.02 -3.11
N ALA A 76 -2.76 11.59 -3.48
CA ALA A 76 -2.55 12.23 -4.76
C ALA A 76 -1.30 11.69 -5.42
N ALA A 77 -1.33 11.54 -6.75
CA ALA A 77 -0.14 11.23 -7.51
C ALA A 77 -0.16 11.89 -8.89
N LEU A 78 1.03 12.25 -9.35
CA LEU A 78 1.29 12.70 -10.72
C LEU A 78 2.40 11.82 -11.28
N TYR A 79 2.32 11.49 -12.57
CA TYR A 79 3.35 10.69 -13.20
C TYR A 79 3.59 11.10 -14.65
N LEU A 80 4.83 10.87 -15.07
CA LEU A 80 5.29 10.98 -16.45
C LEU A 80 6.18 9.78 -16.75
N GLN A 81 5.96 9.13 -17.88
CA GLN A 81 6.69 7.96 -18.33
C GLN A 81 6.90 8.06 -19.85
N ASP A 82 8.04 7.57 -20.32
CA ASP A 82 8.34 7.41 -21.75
C ASP A 82 8.74 5.96 -22.03
N ASP A 83 8.17 5.42 -23.09
CA ASP A 83 8.59 4.18 -23.74
C ASP A 83 9.41 4.57 -24.97
N TRP A 84 10.72 4.46 -24.90
CA TRP A 84 11.66 4.85 -25.95
C TRP A 84 12.24 3.63 -26.65
N GLU A 85 12.08 3.55 -27.97
CA GLU A 85 12.68 2.52 -28.82
C GLU A 85 13.90 3.09 -29.55
N ILE A 86 15.09 2.50 -29.29
CA ILE A 86 16.37 2.92 -29.87
C ILE A 86 16.80 1.82 -30.88
N GLY A 87 16.52 2.09 -32.16
CA GLY A 87 16.70 1.09 -33.19
C GLY A 87 15.83 -0.14 -32.93
N GLU A 88 16.27 -1.30 -33.42
CA GLU A 88 15.51 -2.55 -33.29
C GLU A 88 15.81 -3.32 -32.00
N LYS A 89 16.92 -3.00 -31.34
CA LYS A 89 17.49 -3.82 -30.25
C LYS A 89 17.22 -3.30 -28.86
N ILE A 90 17.04 -2.00 -28.67
CA ILE A 90 16.97 -1.40 -27.33
C ILE A 90 15.60 -0.77 -27.11
N LYS A 91 14.96 -1.17 -26.02
CA LYS A 91 13.76 -0.52 -25.51
C LYS A 91 14.01 -0.07 -24.09
N ILE A 92 13.74 1.20 -23.82
CA ILE A 92 13.90 1.80 -22.49
C ILE A 92 12.53 2.34 -22.07
N ASN A 93 12.02 1.87 -20.94
CA ASN A 93 10.89 2.47 -20.26
C ASN A 93 11.41 3.20 -19.04
N TYR A 94 11.24 4.50 -18.97
CA TYR A 94 11.63 5.28 -17.82
C TYR A 94 10.54 6.26 -17.43
N GLY A 95 10.42 6.52 -16.14
CA GLY A 95 9.39 7.40 -15.65
C GLY A 95 9.62 7.84 -14.21
N LEU A 96 8.89 8.87 -13.85
CA LEU A 96 8.88 9.43 -12.53
C LEU A 96 7.43 9.61 -12.08
N ARG A 97 7.11 9.05 -10.93
CA ARG A 97 5.86 9.33 -10.22
C ARG A 97 6.19 10.12 -8.95
N TRP A 98 5.43 11.15 -8.71
CA TRP A 98 5.34 11.75 -7.39
C TRP A 98 4.04 11.30 -6.74
N SER A 99 4.10 10.85 -5.49
CA SER A 99 2.92 10.50 -4.73
C SER A 99 2.91 11.21 -3.37
N SER A 100 1.73 11.47 -2.87
CA SER A 100 1.50 12.06 -1.56
C SER A 100 0.28 11.39 -0.91
N PHE A 101 0.40 11.12 0.38
CA PHE A 101 -0.68 10.57 1.21
C PHE A 101 -0.82 11.43 2.46
N THR A 102 -2.01 11.96 2.70
CA THR A 102 -2.29 12.84 3.83
C THR A 102 -3.42 12.27 4.67
N GLN A 103 -3.10 11.87 5.89
CA GLN A 103 -4.14 11.60 6.90
C GLN A 103 -4.88 12.89 7.20
N VAL A 104 -6.22 12.85 7.15
CA VAL A 104 -7.09 14.01 7.44
C VAL A 104 -8.07 13.69 8.57
N GLY A 105 -8.61 14.74 9.18
CA GLY A 105 -9.65 14.61 10.18
C GLY A 105 -11.02 14.15 9.60
N PRO A 106 -12.01 13.86 10.49
CA PRO A 106 -11.96 14.06 11.95
C PRO A 106 -11.03 13.05 12.64
N TYR A 107 -10.17 13.55 13.49
CA TYR A 107 -9.21 12.73 14.25
C TYR A 107 -8.78 13.44 15.54
N THR A 108 -8.62 12.68 16.64
CA THR A 108 -8.05 13.20 17.89
C THR A 108 -6.69 12.56 18.12
N LYS A 109 -5.62 13.37 18.07
CA LYS A 109 -4.27 12.94 18.37
C LYS A 109 -4.02 13.12 19.85
N TYR A 110 -3.63 12.06 20.55
CA TYR A 110 -3.25 12.09 21.95
C TYR A 110 -1.72 12.19 22.11
N ILE A 111 -1.29 13.04 23.03
CA ILE A 111 0.08 13.07 23.51
C ILE A 111 0.10 12.27 24.81
N ARG A 112 0.97 11.27 24.89
CA ARG A 112 1.07 10.36 26.03
C ARG A 112 2.41 10.51 26.73
N ASP A 113 2.46 10.22 28.03
CA ASP A 113 3.70 10.07 28.78
C ASP A 113 4.36 8.71 28.51
N ILE A 114 5.51 8.47 29.15
CA ILE A 114 6.26 7.21 29.04
C ILE A 114 5.48 5.99 29.59
N ASN A 115 4.48 6.22 30.42
CA ASN A 115 3.63 5.19 31.01
C ASN A 115 2.34 4.96 30.21
N GLY A 116 2.15 5.68 29.07
CA GLY A 116 0.97 5.58 28.23
C GLY A 116 -0.22 6.47 28.68
N ASN A 117 -0.07 7.28 29.74
CA ASN A 117 -1.14 8.16 30.19
C ASN A 117 -1.33 9.34 29.23
N LYS A 118 -2.57 9.72 28.97
CA LYS A 118 -2.91 10.87 28.12
C LYS A 118 -2.57 12.16 28.85
N LEU A 119 -1.61 12.93 28.32
CA LEU A 119 -1.20 14.23 28.84
C LEU A 119 -1.98 15.37 28.19
N ASP A 120 -2.16 15.29 26.87
CA ASP A 120 -2.82 16.33 26.07
C ASP A 120 -3.45 15.72 24.81
N SER A 121 -4.31 16.48 24.14
CA SER A 121 -4.93 16.06 22.90
C SER A 121 -5.10 17.23 21.92
N THR A 122 -4.93 16.92 20.64
CA THR A 122 -5.18 17.86 19.55
C THR A 122 -6.30 17.31 18.66
N VAL A 123 -7.38 18.07 18.53
CA VAL A 123 -8.54 17.70 17.70
C VAL A 123 -8.38 18.30 16.29
N TYR A 124 -8.45 17.43 15.30
CA TYR A 124 -8.46 17.79 13.88
C TYR A 124 -9.86 17.57 13.34
N SER A 125 -10.58 18.66 13.01
CA SER A 125 -11.94 18.61 12.51
C SER A 125 -11.96 18.64 10.97
N GLY A 126 -12.96 17.96 10.38
CA GLY A 126 -13.17 17.94 8.93
C GLY A 126 -11.94 17.43 8.17
N MET A 127 -11.63 18.06 7.03
CA MET A 127 -10.51 17.68 6.15
C MET A 127 -9.14 18.25 6.57
N LYS A 128 -8.99 18.68 7.83
CA LYS A 128 -7.71 19.23 8.31
C LYS A 128 -6.62 18.17 8.30
N ALA A 129 -5.46 18.49 7.71
CA ALA A 129 -4.33 17.59 7.63
C ALA A 129 -3.75 17.29 9.02
N VAL A 130 -3.59 16.01 9.33
CA VAL A 130 -2.97 15.49 10.56
C VAL A 130 -1.50 15.20 10.31
N LYS A 131 -1.21 14.45 9.23
CA LYS A 131 0.13 14.07 8.82
C LYS A 131 0.16 13.81 7.32
N SER A 132 1.21 14.31 6.66
CA SER A 132 1.45 14.05 5.25
C SER A 132 2.76 13.30 5.05
N TYR A 133 2.75 12.41 4.06
CA TYR A 133 3.89 11.67 3.56
C TYR A 133 3.91 11.80 2.05
N GLY A 134 5.07 11.54 1.43
CA GLY A 134 5.18 11.50 -0.02
C GLY A 134 6.61 11.52 -0.51
N GLY A 135 6.77 11.37 -1.80
CA GLY A 135 8.07 11.39 -2.43
C GLY A 135 8.04 10.99 -3.89
N LEU A 136 9.24 10.95 -4.46
CA LEU A 136 9.46 10.58 -5.85
C LEU A 136 9.64 9.06 -5.97
N GLU A 137 9.03 8.47 -6.98
CA GLU A 137 9.05 7.06 -7.30
C GLU A 137 9.61 6.87 -8.73
N PRO A 138 10.95 6.95 -8.90
CA PRO A 138 11.58 6.69 -10.19
C PRO A 138 11.44 5.22 -10.56
N ARG A 139 11.29 4.97 -11.88
CA ARG A 139 11.33 3.64 -12.49
C ARG A 139 12.11 3.69 -13.79
N ILE A 140 12.91 2.66 -14.02
CA ILE A 140 13.58 2.45 -15.30
C ILE A 140 13.62 0.96 -15.60
N THR A 141 13.29 0.62 -16.83
CA THR A 141 13.43 -0.74 -17.36
C THR A 141 14.13 -0.66 -18.70
N ILE A 142 15.13 -1.48 -18.91
CA ILE A 142 15.88 -1.59 -20.16
C ILE A 142 15.72 -3.02 -20.68
N ARG A 143 15.39 -3.16 -21.95
CA ARG A 143 15.46 -4.42 -22.68
C ARG A 143 16.46 -4.27 -23.80
N TYR A 144 17.38 -5.23 -23.91
CA TYR A 144 18.33 -5.35 -24.99
C TYR A 144 18.12 -6.68 -25.70
N ALA A 145 17.71 -6.64 -26.99
CA ALA A 145 17.62 -7.82 -27.84
C ALA A 145 19.02 -8.21 -28.31
N LEU A 146 19.47 -9.39 -27.93
CA LEU A 146 20.75 -9.96 -28.36
C LEU A 146 20.64 -10.43 -29.82
N ASP A 147 19.57 -11.14 -30.08
CA ASP A 147 19.14 -11.66 -31.38
C ASP A 147 17.58 -11.73 -31.42
N ASP A 148 17.02 -12.34 -32.47
CA ASP A 148 15.56 -12.44 -32.68
C ASP A 148 14.89 -13.35 -31.63
N GLU A 149 15.63 -14.24 -30.99
CA GLU A 149 15.13 -15.22 -30.04
C GLU A 149 15.50 -14.89 -28.58
N SER A 150 16.47 -13.99 -28.34
CA SER A 150 16.98 -13.76 -27.00
C SER A 150 17.08 -12.30 -26.62
N SER A 151 16.88 -12.01 -25.32
CA SER A 151 17.00 -10.66 -24.77
C SER A 151 17.43 -10.64 -23.31
N LEU A 152 18.08 -9.55 -22.94
CA LEU A 152 18.36 -9.18 -21.55
C LEU A 152 17.38 -8.11 -21.12
N LYS A 153 16.93 -8.18 -19.87
CA LYS A 153 16.12 -7.12 -19.24
C LYS A 153 16.73 -6.75 -17.90
N ALA A 154 16.69 -5.48 -17.55
CA ALA A 154 17.04 -4.99 -16.23
C ALA A 154 16.06 -3.91 -15.81
N ALA A 155 15.72 -3.87 -14.53
CA ALA A 155 14.81 -2.86 -14.00
C ALA A 155 15.22 -2.40 -12.61
N VAL A 156 14.91 -1.12 -12.34
CA VAL A 156 15.01 -0.51 -11.02
C VAL A 156 13.73 0.28 -10.77
N THR A 157 13.09 0.04 -9.64
CA THR A 157 11.88 0.77 -9.24
C THR A 157 11.94 1.14 -7.77
N ARG A 158 11.40 2.31 -7.46
CA ARG A 158 11.13 2.77 -6.10
C ARG A 158 9.63 2.96 -5.94
N ASN A 159 9.05 2.45 -4.84
CA ASN A 159 7.62 2.54 -4.59
C ASN A 159 7.34 2.88 -3.12
N TYR A 160 6.30 3.69 -2.90
CA TYR A 160 5.68 3.87 -1.58
C TYR A 160 4.41 3.03 -1.48
N GLN A 161 4.15 2.52 -0.28
CA GLN A 161 2.89 1.86 0.06
C GLN A 161 2.31 2.57 1.29
N TYR A 162 1.11 3.11 1.13
CA TYR A 162 0.43 3.91 2.16
C TYR A 162 -0.66 3.16 2.92
N ILE A 163 -1.08 2.02 2.40
CA ILE A 163 -2.12 1.17 2.99
C ILE A 163 -1.51 -0.20 3.27
N HIS A 164 -1.62 -0.64 4.51
CA HIS A 164 -0.98 -1.86 5.00
C HIS A 164 -2.03 -2.88 5.42
N LEU A 165 -1.82 -4.14 5.10
CA LEU A 165 -2.53 -5.24 5.71
C LEU A 165 -1.66 -5.80 6.83
N VAL A 166 -2.13 -5.69 8.07
CA VAL A 166 -1.40 -6.19 9.24
C VAL A 166 -2.09 -7.47 9.70
N THR A 167 -1.33 -8.57 9.69
CA THR A 167 -1.78 -9.89 10.09
C THR A 167 -1.08 -10.32 11.37
N ASN A 168 -1.80 -11.00 12.25
CA ASN A 168 -1.24 -11.58 13.47
C ASN A 168 -0.91 -13.07 13.33
N ALA A 169 -1.12 -13.64 12.16
CA ALA A 169 -0.88 -15.06 11.86
C ALA A 169 -0.08 -15.21 10.56
N GLY A 170 0.58 -16.35 10.39
CA GLY A 170 1.31 -16.68 9.17
C GLY A 170 0.44 -16.83 7.91
N THR A 171 -0.88 -16.75 8.06
CA THR A 171 -1.87 -16.79 6.98
C THR A 171 -2.88 -15.68 7.15
N THR A 172 -3.40 -15.15 6.02
CA THR A 172 -4.44 -14.12 6.03
C THR A 172 -5.71 -14.63 6.71
N LEU A 173 -6.15 -13.89 7.73
CA LEU A 173 -7.33 -14.22 8.53
C LEU A 173 -8.40 -13.13 8.37
N PRO A 174 -9.67 -13.46 8.66
CA PRO A 174 -10.76 -12.48 8.71
C PRO A 174 -10.54 -11.32 9.69
N THR A 175 -9.64 -11.49 10.63
CA THR A 175 -9.26 -10.50 11.65
C THR A 175 -8.13 -9.59 11.23
N ASP A 176 -7.55 -9.77 10.04
CA ASP A 176 -6.50 -8.91 9.50
C ASP A 176 -6.99 -7.48 9.33
N LEU A 177 -6.15 -6.55 9.73
CA LEU A 177 -6.50 -5.14 9.79
C LEU A 177 -5.88 -4.37 8.63
N TRP A 178 -6.73 -3.67 7.86
CA TRP A 178 -6.29 -2.69 6.90
C TRP A 178 -6.00 -1.35 7.59
N VAL A 179 -4.73 -0.96 7.61
CA VAL A 179 -4.25 0.23 8.30
C VAL A 179 -3.69 1.23 7.29
N PRO A 180 -4.20 2.47 7.25
CA PRO A 180 -3.56 3.54 6.48
C PRO A 180 -2.29 4.03 7.17
N SER A 181 -1.44 4.69 6.41
CA SER A 181 -0.36 5.49 6.99
C SER A 181 -0.97 6.65 7.79
N THR A 182 -0.54 6.77 9.05
CA THR A 182 -1.02 7.79 10.00
C THR A 182 0.17 8.55 10.60
N TYR A 183 -0.04 9.39 11.59
CA TYR A 183 1.07 10.04 12.27
C TYR A 183 1.97 9.04 13.04
N ILE A 184 1.46 7.84 13.36
CA ILE A 184 2.20 6.73 13.99
C ILE A 184 2.73 5.79 12.88
N VAL A 185 1.87 5.35 11.97
CA VAL A 185 2.18 4.36 10.95
C VAL A 185 2.83 5.03 9.74
N ARG A 186 4.12 4.77 9.56
CA ARG A 186 4.88 5.31 8.42
C ARG A 186 4.59 4.51 7.15
N PRO A 187 4.62 5.14 5.95
CA PRO A 187 4.52 4.41 4.72
C PRO A 187 5.70 3.45 4.53
N GLN A 188 5.44 2.28 3.98
CA GLN A 188 6.51 1.40 3.52
C GLN A 188 7.15 2.00 2.27
N LEU A 189 8.47 1.83 2.19
CA LEU A 189 9.28 2.22 1.05
C LEU A 189 10.02 0.99 0.55
N SER A 190 9.95 0.73 -0.75
CA SER A 190 10.70 -0.36 -1.36
C SER A 190 11.54 0.11 -2.55
N TRP A 191 12.74 -0.46 -2.66
CA TRP A 191 13.56 -0.48 -3.86
C TRP A 191 13.60 -1.89 -4.41
N LEU A 192 13.30 -2.06 -5.68
CA LEU A 192 13.40 -3.32 -6.39
C LEU A 192 14.40 -3.17 -7.54
N TYR A 193 15.37 -4.08 -7.56
CA TYR A 193 16.36 -4.25 -8.62
C TYR A 193 16.13 -5.63 -9.22
N SER A 194 16.04 -5.73 -10.54
CA SER A 194 15.91 -7.03 -11.21
C SER A 194 16.72 -7.08 -12.49
N ALA A 195 17.18 -8.26 -12.83
CA ALA A 195 17.82 -8.56 -14.09
C ALA A 195 17.40 -9.95 -14.56
N GLY A 196 17.25 -10.14 -15.88
CA GLY A 196 16.84 -11.42 -16.44
C GLY A 196 17.35 -11.64 -17.86
N TYR A 197 17.55 -12.91 -18.19
CA TYR A 197 17.83 -13.41 -19.52
C TYR A 197 16.62 -14.21 -19.99
N PHE A 198 16.16 -13.93 -21.22
CA PHE A 198 14.98 -14.53 -21.85
C PHE A 198 15.41 -15.11 -23.19
N ARG A 199 14.98 -16.34 -23.48
CA ARG A 199 15.25 -16.98 -24.73
C ARG A 199 14.12 -17.87 -25.19
N ASN A 200 13.75 -17.73 -26.46
CA ASN A 200 12.82 -18.60 -27.15
C ASN A 200 13.58 -19.67 -27.95
N PHE A 201 12.99 -20.83 -28.12
CA PHE A 201 13.54 -21.94 -28.89
C PHE A 201 12.46 -22.50 -29.83
N LYS A 202 12.91 -23.14 -30.92
CA LYS A 202 12.04 -23.85 -31.88
C LYS A 202 10.90 -22.97 -32.40
N ASP A 203 11.24 -21.84 -33.01
CA ASP A 203 10.26 -20.90 -33.59
C ASP A 203 9.18 -20.47 -32.59
N ASN A 204 9.61 -20.11 -31.37
CA ASN A 204 8.74 -19.75 -30.23
C ASN A 204 7.91 -20.90 -29.64
N GLY A 205 8.25 -22.16 -29.94
CA GLY A 205 7.61 -23.33 -29.34
C GLY A 205 7.90 -23.52 -27.85
N TYR A 206 9.02 -22.95 -27.36
CA TYR A 206 9.41 -22.95 -25.94
C TYR A 206 9.97 -21.59 -25.56
N GLU A 207 9.52 -21.09 -24.41
CA GLU A 207 10.04 -19.87 -23.78
C GLU A 207 10.78 -20.24 -22.50
N THR A 208 11.95 -19.68 -22.31
CA THR A 208 12.77 -19.90 -21.11
C THR A 208 13.24 -18.56 -20.56
N SER A 209 13.20 -18.40 -19.24
CA SER A 209 13.76 -17.23 -18.58
C SER A 209 14.52 -17.62 -17.32
N VAL A 210 15.55 -16.82 -17.04
CA VAL A 210 16.24 -16.82 -15.74
C VAL A 210 16.23 -15.39 -15.24
N GLU A 211 15.63 -15.19 -14.09
CA GLU A 211 15.47 -13.86 -13.48
C GLU A 211 16.03 -13.87 -12.07
N VAL A 212 16.72 -12.80 -11.72
CA VAL A 212 17.19 -12.53 -10.36
C VAL A 212 16.67 -11.18 -9.92
N TYR A 213 16.33 -11.05 -8.66
CA TYR A 213 15.91 -9.77 -8.09
C TYR A 213 16.43 -9.57 -6.67
N TYR A 214 16.54 -8.31 -6.29
CA TYR A 214 16.80 -7.90 -4.92
C TYR A 214 15.83 -6.79 -4.54
N LYS A 215 15.14 -6.95 -3.41
CA LYS A 215 14.18 -5.98 -2.89
C LYS A 215 14.56 -5.55 -1.47
N ASP A 216 14.80 -4.24 -1.28
CA ASP A 216 14.99 -3.61 0.05
C ASP A 216 13.66 -2.96 0.46
N MET A 217 13.10 -3.39 1.58
CA MET A 217 11.84 -2.88 2.12
C MET A 217 12.08 -2.22 3.48
N ARG A 218 11.56 -1.01 3.65
CA ARG A 218 11.71 -0.23 4.88
C ARG A 218 10.35 0.11 5.46
N ASN A 219 10.31 0.27 6.79
CA ASN A 219 9.09 0.53 7.55
C ASN A 219 8.01 -0.54 7.33
N GLN A 220 8.39 -1.82 7.26
CA GLN A 220 7.42 -2.90 7.31
C GLN A 220 6.70 -2.88 8.65
N VAL A 221 5.38 -2.98 8.61
CA VAL A 221 4.51 -2.89 9.78
C VAL A 221 4.18 -4.29 10.26
N GLU A 222 4.43 -4.56 11.52
CA GLU A 222 4.13 -5.83 12.19
C GLU A 222 3.59 -5.54 13.58
N TYR A 223 2.85 -6.48 14.18
CA TYR A 223 2.49 -6.41 15.59
C TYR A 223 3.72 -6.65 16.46
N LYS A 224 3.76 -6.03 17.63
CA LYS A 224 4.75 -6.38 18.65
C LYS A 224 4.62 -7.84 19.05
N GLU A 225 5.75 -8.45 19.39
CA GLU A 225 5.76 -9.82 19.91
C GLU A 225 4.91 -9.92 21.19
N GLY A 226 4.06 -10.97 21.26
CA GLY A 226 3.14 -11.15 22.38
C GLY A 226 1.87 -10.29 22.31
N TYR A 227 1.62 -9.60 21.19
CA TYR A 227 0.37 -8.86 20.99
C TYR A 227 -0.86 -9.78 21.14
N THR A 228 -1.77 -9.38 22.00
CA THR A 228 -3.11 -9.95 22.10
C THR A 228 -4.12 -8.89 21.63
N PRO A 229 -5.05 -9.23 20.72
CA PRO A 229 -6.08 -8.31 20.28
C PRO A 229 -6.80 -7.70 21.48
N SER A 230 -6.67 -6.39 21.65
CA SER A 230 -7.38 -5.63 22.65
C SER A 230 -8.28 -4.60 21.97
N LEU A 231 -9.22 -4.04 22.72
CA LEU A 231 -10.07 -2.95 22.24
C LEU A 231 -9.35 -1.59 22.23
N ALA A 232 -8.05 -1.57 22.57
CA ALA A 232 -7.20 -0.38 22.48
C ALA A 232 -6.82 -0.09 21.02
N ASP A 233 -6.29 1.12 20.77
CA ASP A 233 -5.84 1.51 19.43
C ASP A 233 -4.70 0.57 18.96
N PRO A 234 -4.93 -0.28 17.95
CA PRO A 234 -3.94 -1.25 17.51
C PRO A 234 -2.68 -0.60 16.93
N GLU A 235 -2.72 0.68 16.52
CA GLU A 235 -1.57 1.39 15.95
C GLU A 235 -0.44 1.60 16.98
N GLU A 236 -0.76 1.64 18.26
CA GLU A 236 0.25 1.76 19.33
C GLU A 236 1.01 0.44 19.57
N GLU A 237 0.50 -0.66 19.03
CA GLU A 237 1.07 -2.00 19.15
C GLU A 237 1.89 -2.42 17.93
N PHE A 238 2.15 -1.52 16.98
CA PHE A 238 2.96 -1.82 15.81
C PHE A 238 4.44 -1.55 16.03
N VAL A 239 5.26 -2.36 15.37
CA VAL A 239 6.71 -2.15 15.19
C VAL A 239 7.02 -1.99 13.72
N PHE A 240 8.14 -1.33 13.42
CA PHE A 240 8.57 -1.04 12.07
C PHE A 240 9.91 -1.69 11.80
N GLY A 241 9.92 -2.63 10.87
CA GLY A 241 11.09 -3.40 10.48
C GLY A 241 11.69 -2.97 9.14
N ARG A 242 12.83 -3.56 8.82
CA ARG A 242 13.44 -3.55 7.50
C ARG A 242 13.53 -4.99 7.02
N GLY A 243 13.00 -5.24 5.84
CA GLY A 243 13.03 -6.54 5.19
C GLY A 243 13.71 -6.46 3.83
N TRP A 244 14.24 -7.60 3.37
CA TRP A 244 14.75 -7.78 2.02
C TRP A 244 14.35 -9.15 1.51
N SER A 245 14.15 -9.27 0.20
CA SER A 245 13.94 -10.54 -0.49
C SER A 245 14.79 -10.60 -1.76
N TYR A 246 15.22 -11.80 -2.13
CA TYR A 246 16.05 -12.10 -3.30
C TYR A 246 15.62 -13.43 -3.92
#